data_1235d7a452af754755acb04f5594a713
#
_entry.id   1235d7a452af754755acb04f5594a713
#
_cell.length_a   1.000
_cell.length_b   1.000
_cell.length_c   1.000
_cell.angle_alpha   90.00
_cell.angle_beta   90.00
_cell.angle_gamma   90.00
#
_symmetry.space_group_name_H-M   'P 1'
#
loop_
_entity.id
_entity.type
_entity.pdbx_description
1 polymer ?
#
loop_
_entity_poly.entity_id
_entity_poly.type
_entity_poly.pdbx_seq_one_letter_code
_entity_poly.pdbx_strand_id
1 'polypeptide(L)'
;MKGFSARLGLANDLSGGAFAAPSIASSPADSRPRLGELLIRRGFINEAQLTWALGEARARKELLGVVLLRERLIFEDELARTLSQQLSLPYINIRQVGVDASAARLLPAEVGLAVLAIPIRATSEGVQVGFGDPTDEQALNAVAEHLPRISIAVAEVSEIKRAWQGLPRH
;
A
#
# COMPACT_ATOMS: atom_id res chain seq x y z
N MET A 1 2.50 -18.46 28.25
CA MET A 1 3.18 -17.42 27.48
C MET A 1 4.07 -17.96 26.35
N LYS A 2 4.79 -19.03 26.56
CA LYS A 2 5.65 -19.62 25.50
C LYS A 2 4.89 -20.19 24.28
N GLY A 3 3.65 -20.62 24.47
CA GLY A 3 2.84 -21.19 23.37
C GLY A 3 2.25 -20.19 22.39
N PHE A 4 2.13 -18.95 22.79
CA PHE A 4 1.54 -17.91 21.94
C PHE A 4 2.52 -17.40 20.86
N SER A 5 3.79 -17.29 21.24
CA SER A 5 4.84 -16.86 20.31
C SER A 5 5.11 -17.89 19.21
N ALA A 6 5.06 -19.17 19.57
CA ALA A 6 5.23 -20.24 18.60
C ALA A 6 4.08 -20.35 17.58
N ARG A 7 2.86 -20.02 18.00
CA ARG A 7 1.71 -20.00 17.08
C ARG A 7 1.77 -18.85 16.06
N LEU A 8 2.29 -17.72 16.45
CA LEU A 8 2.48 -16.60 15.53
C LEU A 8 3.55 -16.90 14.47
N GLY A 9 4.64 -17.52 14.88
CA GLY A 9 5.67 -17.96 13.95
C GLY A 9 5.17 -19.02 12.94
N LEU A 10 4.40 -19.97 13.43
CA LEU A 10 3.83 -21.02 12.58
C LEU A 10 2.80 -20.49 11.59
N ALA A 11 1.98 -19.53 11.97
CA ALA A 11 1.02 -18.92 11.08
C ALA A 11 1.69 -18.16 9.92
N ASN A 12 2.81 -17.53 10.19
CA ASN A 12 3.58 -16.86 9.16
C ASN A 12 4.27 -17.82 8.19
N ASP A 13 4.75 -18.95 8.69
CA ASP A 13 5.40 -19.97 7.86
C ASP A 13 4.43 -20.73 6.96
N LEU A 14 3.21 -20.93 7.42
CA LEU A 14 2.23 -21.74 6.69
C LEU A 14 1.45 -20.97 5.63
N SER A 15 1.36 -19.65 5.76
CA SER A 15 0.49 -18.85 4.87
C SER A 15 1.16 -18.34 3.61
N GLY A 16 2.43 -18.65 3.40
CA GLY A 16 3.12 -18.20 2.19
C GLY A 16 3.14 -16.69 2.01
N GLY A 17 3.07 -15.94 3.08
CA GLY A 17 3.40 -14.54 3.10
C GLY A 17 2.34 -13.56 2.60
N ALA A 18 1.10 -13.97 2.44
CA ALA A 18 0.07 -13.03 2.02
C ALA A 18 -0.22 -11.92 3.04
N PHE A 19 0.10 -12.12 4.31
CA PHE A 19 -0.20 -11.18 5.39
C PHE A 19 0.98 -10.83 6.30
N ALA A 20 2.19 -11.02 5.84
CA ALA A 20 3.40 -10.67 6.60
C ALA A 20 3.72 -9.16 6.59
N ALA A 21 2.92 -8.39 5.89
CA ALA A 21 3.14 -6.97 5.69
C ALA A 21 3.07 -6.09 6.96
N PRO A 22 2.28 -6.38 7.99
CA PRO A 22 2.24 -5.54 9.20
C PRO A 22 3.58 -5.36 9.92
N SER A 23 4.48 -6.30 9.74
CA SER A 23 5.83 -6.20 10.32
C SER A 23 6.71 -5.14 9.67
N ILE A 24 6.28 -4.61 8.54
CA ILE A 24 7.06 -3.66 7.75
C ILE A 24 7.15 -2.29 8.41
N ALA A 25 6.16 -1.91 9.22
CA ALA A 25 6.03 -0.55 9.73
C ALA A 25 6.85 -0.26 11.01
N SER A 26 7.34 -1.26 11.72
CA SER A 26 7.75 -1.07 13.11
C SER A 26 9.16 -1.51 13.50
N SER A 27 9.98 -1.99 12.57
CA SER A 27 11.33 -2.41 12.95
C SER A 27 12.39 -1.34 12.67
N PRO A 28 13.02 -0.78 13.71
CA PRO A 28 14.14 0.14 13.55
C PRO A 28 15.41 -0.54 13.00
N ALA A 29 15.41 -1.85 12.90
CA ALA A 29 16.49 -2.65 12.35
C ALA A 29 16.31 -2.98 10.86
N ASP A 30 15.29 -2.41 10.23
CA ASP A 30 15.02 -2.66 8.80
C ASP A 30 16.07 -1.92 7.96
N SER A 31 16.97 -2.67 7.35
CA SER A 31 18.01 -2.16 6.44
C SER A 31 17.44 -1.64 5.11
N ARG A 32 16.12 -1.55 4.99
CA ARG A 32 15.49 -1.02 3.80
C ARG A 32 15.72 0.48 3.68
N PRO A 33 16.07 0.96 2.49
CA PRO A 33 16.23 2.38 2.26
C PRO A 33 14.90 3.11 2.51
N ARG A 34 14.99 4.28 3.13
CA ARG A 34 13.81 5.12 3.38
C ARG A 34 13.26 5.69 2.08
N LEU A 35 11.97 5.95 2.04
CA LEU A 35 11.29 6.52 0.86
C LEU A 35 12.01 7.73 0.29
N GLY A 36 12.40 8.68 1.14
CA GLY A 36 13.11 9.89 0.72
C GLY A 36 14.46 9.59 0.06
N GLU A 37 15.21 8.64 0.61
CA GLU A 37 16.50 8.21 0.04
C GLU A 37 16.34 7.58 -1.34
N LEU A 38 15.30 6.77 -1.53
CA LEU A 38 14.99 6.17 -2.82
C LEU A 38 14.58 7.22 -3.85
N LEU A 39 13.79 8.21 -3.45
CA LEU A 39 13.38 9.31 -4.32
C LEU A 39 14.57 10.16 -4.78
N ILE A 40 15.54 10.42 -3.88
CA ILE A 40 16.79 11.09 -4.23
C ILE A 40 17.62 10.25 -5.21
N ARG A 41 17.82 8.96 -4.91
CA ARG A 41 18.58 8.04 -5.78
C ARG A 41 18.01 7.96 -7.19
N ARG A 42 16.69 8.07 -7.31
CA ARG A 42 16.00 8.08 -8.61
C ARG A 42 16.00 9.45 -9.30
N GLY A 43 16.49 10.48 -8.62
CA GLY A 43 16.55 11.83 -9.16
C GLY A 43 15.20 12.57 -9.20
N PHE A 44 14.18 12.07 -8.48
CA PHE A 44 12.88 12.71 -8.42
C PHE A 44 12.89 13.97 -7.56
N ILE A 45 13.67 13.94 -6.47
CA ILE A 45 13.88 15.08 -5.57
C ILE A 45 15.34 15.19 -5.18
N ASN A 46 15.74 16.36 -4.70
CA ASN A 46 17.06 16.59 -4.10
C ASN A 46 16.99 16.63 -2.57
N GLU A 47 18.17 16.70 -1.92
CA GLU A 47 18.27 16.71 -0.45
C GLU A 47 17.57 17.91 0.19
N ALA A 48 17.65 19.09 -0.44
CA ALA A 48 16.98 20.30 0.06
C ALA A 48 15.45 20.16 0.03
N GLN A 49 14.92 19.60 -1.06
CA GLN A 49 13.50 19.32 -1.20
C GLN A 49 13.03 18.27 -0.18
N LEU A 50 13.82 17.22 0.05
CA LEU A 50 13.51 16.21 1.06
C LEU A 50 13.49 16.81 2.47
N THR A 51 14.51 17.60 2.84
CA THR A 51 14.61 18.24 4.14
C THR A 51 13.41 19.16 4.39
N TRP A 52 13.06 19.97 3.40
CA TRP A 52 11.90 20.83 3.47
C TRP A 52 10.59 20.05 3.62
N ALA A 53 10.37 19.04 2.78
CA ALA A 53 9.17 18.21 2.80
C ALA A 53 9.01 17.43 4.12
N LEU A 54 10.10 16.97 4.72
CA LEU A 54 10.08 16.33 6.03
C LEU A 54 9.68 17.32 7.13
N GLY A 55 10.13 18.59 7.05
CA GLY A 55 9.71 19.65 7.95
C GLY A 55 8.21 19.92 7.86
N GLU A 56 7.69 20.06 6.64
CA GLU A 56 6.26 20.25 6.39
C GLU A 56 5.41 19.07 6.87
N ALA A 57 5.85 17.84 6.59
CA ALA A 57 5.18 16.63 7.02
C ALA A 57 5.03 16.56 8.55
N ARG A 58 6.09 16.91 9.28
CA ARG A 58 6.06 16.97 10.74
C ARG A 58 5.14 18.07 11.26
N ALA A 59 5.23 19.26 10.67
CA ALA A 59 4.42 20.42 11.07
C ALA A 59 2.92 20.17 10.89
N ARG A 60 2.54 19.46 9.82
CA ARG A 60 1.16 19.18 9.48
C ARG A 60 0.66 17.81 9.93
N LYS A 61 1.53 16.97 10.48
CA LYS A 61 1.25 15.57 10.82
C LYS A 61 0.75 14.76 9.62
N GLU A 62 1.36 15.01 8.48
CA GLU A 62 1.07 14.34 7.21
C GLU A 62 2.21 13.37 6.84
N LEU A 63 1.91 12.42 5.97
CA LEU A 63 2.94 11.53 5.41
C LEU A 63 3.79 12.30 4.39
N LEU A 64 5.08 11.94 4.32
CA LEU A 64 6.02 12.54 3.36
C LEU A 64 5.49 12.49 1.92
N GLY A 65 4.97 11.32 1.51
CA GLY A 65 4.42 11.14 0.16
C GLY A 65 3.27 12.10 -0.15
N VAL A 66 2.40 12.35 0.83
CA VAL A 66 1.28 13.30 0.68
C VAL A 66 1.79 14.73 0.44
N VAL A 67 2.79 15.16 1.21
CA VAL A 67 3.41 16.48 1.04
C VAL A 67 4.04 16.60 -0.35
N LEU A 68 4.83 15.62 -0.75
CA LEU A 68 5.52 15.64 -2.04
C LEU A 68 4.56 15.69 -3.23
N LEU A 69 3.45 14.96 -3.18
CA LEU A 69 2.40 14.99 -4.20
C LEU A 69 1.68 16.34 -4.24
N ARG A 70 1.29 16.87 -3.07
CA ARG A 70 0.59 18.15 -2.97
C ARG A 70 1.43 19.29 -3.55
N GLU A 71 2.72 19.30 -3.27
CA GLU A 71 3.66 20.30 -3.74
C GLU A 71 4.16 20.03 -5.17
N ARG A 72 3.64 18.97 -5.80
CA ARG A 72 3.99 18.58 -7.18
C ARG A 72 5.48 18.32 -7.39
N LEU A 73 6.16 17.86 -6.34
CA LEU A 73 7.57 17.48 -6.41
C LEU A 73 7.76 16.10 -7.04
N ILE A 74 6.74 15.25 -6.95
CA ILE A 74 6.67 13.93 -7.59
C ILE A 74 5.27 13.67 -8.13
N PHE A 75 5.16 12.70 -9.04
CA PHE A 75 3.89 12.17 -9.53
C PHE A 75 3.46 10.92 -8.77
N GLU A 76 2.17 10.56 -8.86
CA GLU A 76 1.61 9.41 -8.13
C GLU A 76 2.24 8.08 -8.54
N ASP A 77 2.53 7.89 -9.83
CA ASP A 77 3.19 6.69 -10.33
C ASP A 77 4.64 6.57 -9.83
N GLU A 78 5.35 7.68 -9.72
CA GLU A 78 6.71 7.72 -9.15
C GLU A 78 6.69 7.33 -7.67
N LEU A 79 5.73 7.85 -6.91
CA LEU A 79 5.54 7.48 -5.52
C LEU A 79 5.19 6.00 -5.37
N ALA A 80 4.18 5.52 -6.11
CA ALA A 80 3.72 4.15 -6.04
C ALA A 80 4.82 3.14 -6.42
N ARG A 81 5.59 3.42 -7.46
CA ARG A 81 6.74 2.58 -7.87
C ARG A 81 7.86 2.60 -6.84
N THR A 82 8.09 3.74 -6.19
CA THR A 82 9.12 3.85 -5.15
C THR A 82 8.71 3.12 -3.88
N LEU A 83 7.45 3.23 -3.47
CA LEU A 83 6.89 2.44 -2.37
C LEU A 83 6.94 0.94 -2.66
N SER A 84 6.57 0.52 -3.86
CA SER A 84 6.68 -0.86 -4.32
C SER A 84 8.09 -1.41 -4.15
N GLN A 85 9.09 -0.64 -4.53
CA GLN A 85 10.49 -1.02 -4.36
C GLN A 85 10.90 -1.06 -2.88
N GLN A 86 10.54 -0.03 -2.11
CA GLN A 86 10.86 0.05 -0.69
C GLN A 86 10.31 -1.13 0.09
N LEU A 87 9.09 -1.53 -0.21
CA LEU A 87 8.36 -2.56 0.51
C LEU A 87 8.53 -3.96 -0.10
N SER A 88 9.23 -4.06 -1.22
CA SER A 88 9.35 -5.31 -1.99
C SER A 88 7.97 -5.91 -2.36
N LEU A 89 7.03 -5.05 -2.68
CA LEU A 89 5.68 -5.40 -3.12
C LEU A 89 5.52 -5.13 -4.61
N PRO A 90 4.66 -5.86 -5.34
CA PRO A 90 4.40 -5.57 -6.73
C PRO A 90 3.69 -4.21 -6.90
N TYR A 91 4.06 -3.47 -7.93
CA TYR A 91 3.29 -2.32 -8.41
C TYR A 91 2.28 -2.79 -9.44
N ILE A 92 1.05 -2.30 -9.34
CA ILE A 92 -0.01 -2.57 -10.30
C ILE A 92 -0.50 -1.28 -10.94
N ASN A 93 -0.43 -1.24 -12.26
CA ASN A 93 -1.10 -0.22 -13.05
C ASN A 93 -2.54 -0.67 -13.33
N ILE A 94 -3.48 -0.11 -12.59
CA ILE A 94 -4.90 -0.52 -12.68
C ILE A 94 -5.49 -0.26 -14.06
N ARG A 95 -5.05 0.78 -14.76
CA ARG A 95 -5.52 1.06 -16.14
C ARG A 95 -5.16 -0.04 -17.11
N GLN A 96 -3.98 -0.64 -16.94
CA GLN A 96 -3.51 -1.68 -17.84
C GLN A 96 -4.12 -3.05 -17.55
N VAL A 97 -4.23 -3.39 -16.27
CA VAL A 97 -4.71 -4.72 -15.87
C VAL A 97 -6.22 -4.79 -15.74
N GLY A 98 -6.88 -3.65 -15.51
CA GLY A 98 -8.30 -3.61 -15.19
C GLY A 98 -8.60 -4.10 -13.78
N VAL A 99 -9.88 -4.06 -13.41
CA VAL A 99 -10.41 -4.57 -12.15
C VAL A 99 -11.52 -5.56 -12.47
N ASP A 100 -11.39 -6.75 -11.92
CA ASP A 100 -12.46 -7.74 -11.98
C ASP A 100 -13.60 -7.31 -11.05
N ALA A 101 -14.77 -7.04 -11.62
CA ALA A 101 -15.94 -6.62 -10.88
C ALA A 101 -16.38 -7.64 -9.81
N SER A 102 -16.17 -8.92 -10.06
CA SER A 102 -16.46 -9.98 -9.06
C SER A 102 -15.52 -9.91 -7.86
N ALA A 103 -14.25 -9.66 -8.09
CA ALA A 103 -13.28 -9.47 -7.01
C ALA A 103 -13.56 -8.17 -6.24
N ALA A 104 -13.83 -7.07 -6.94
CA ALA A 104 -14.11 -5.77 -6.30
C ALA A 104 -15.33 -5.83 -5.37
N ARG A 105 -16.36 -6.59 -5.71
CA ARG A 105 -17.57 -6.76 -4.88
C ARG A 105 -17.33 -7.48 -3.56
N LEU A 106 -16.19 -8.13 -3.38
CA LEU A 106 -15.82 -8.78 -2.11
C LEU A 106 -15.49 -7.77 -1.01
N LEU A 107 -15.22 -6.52 -1.37
CA LEU A 107 -14.97 -5.43 -0.44
C LEU A 107 -16.04 -4.35 -0.66
N PRO A 108 -16.74 -3.88 0.41
CA PRO A 108 -17.64 -2.74 0.27
C PRO A 108 -16.93 -1.51 -0.27
N ALA A 109 -17.52 -0.84 -1.26
CA ALA A 109 -16.90 0.33 -1.89
C ALA A 109 -16.59 1.46 -0.90
N GLU A 110 -17.44 1.62 0.11
CA GLU A 110 -17.23 2.59 1.20
C GLU A 110 -15.94 2.32 1.96
N VAL A 111 -15.69 1.05 2.30
CA VAL A 111 -14.45 0.63 2.97
C VAL A 111 -13.26 0.85 2.02
N GLY A 112 -13.34 0.35 0.79
CA GLY A 112 -12.26 0.48 -0.17
C GLY A 112 -11.86 1.92 -0.46
N LEU A 113 -12.82 2.83 -0.55
CA LEU A 113 -12.57 4.27 -0.74
C LEU A 113 -12.00 4.93 0.52
N ALA A 114 -12.47 4.53 1.70
CA ALA A 114 -11.99 5.09 2.96
C ALA A 114 -10.52 4.74 3.22
N VAL A 115 -10.13 3.51 2.88
CA VAL A 115 -8.75 3.01 3.11
C VAL A 115 -7.88 3.03 1.85
N LEU A 116 -8.37 3.59 0.77
CA LEU A 116 -7.66 3.68 -0.52
C LEU A 116 -7.11 2.32 -0.98
N ALA A 117 -7.98 1.32 -0.99
CA ALA A 117 -7.69 -0.03 -1.44
C ALA A 117 -8.76 -0.54 -2.40
N ILE A 118 -8.39 -1.41 -3.32
CA ILE A 118 -9.33 -2.04 -4.26
C ILE A 118 -8.92 -3.47 -4.57
N PRO A 119 -9.83 -4.45 -4.43
CA PRO A 119 -9.60 -5.80 -4.92
C PRO A 119 -9.53 -5.79 -6.45
N ILE A 120 -8.44 -6.32 -6.99
CA ILE A 120 -8.15 -6.30 -8.44
C ILE A 120 -8.69 -7.56 -9.12
N ARG A 121 -8.32 -8.72 -8.57
CA ARG A 121 -8.69 -10.05 -9.11
C ARG A 121 -8.55 -11.13 -8.06
N ALA A 122 -9.33 -12.19 -8.21
CA ALA A 122 -9.15 -13.39 -7.43
C ALA A 122 -8.06 -14.28 -8.08
N THR A 123 -7.25 -14.91 -7.24
CA THR A 123 -6.19 -15.86 -7.64
C THR A 123 -6.34 -17.14 -6.81
N SER A 124 -5.59 -18.18 -7.15
CA SER A 124 -5.53 -19.42 -6.34
C SER A 124 -5.02 -19.18 -4.92
N GLU A 125 -4.25 -18.14 -4.71
CA GLU A 125 -3.65 -17.79 -3.43
C GLU A 125 -4.50 -16.82 -2.58
N GLY A 126 -5.55 -16.26 -3.16
CA GLY A 126 -6.42 -15.27 -2.51
C GLY A 126 -6.79 -14.13 -3.45
N VAL A 127 -7.14 -13.01 -2.89
CA VAL A 127 -7.52 -11.83 -3.66
C VAL A 127 -6.36 -10.85 -3.72
N GLN A 128 -5.95 -10.47 -4.92
CA GLN A 128 -4.96 -9.41 -5.09
C GLN A 128 -5.61 -8.06 -4.88
N VAL A 129 -5.07 -7.29 -3.93
CA VAL A 129 -5.60 -5.97 -3.53
C VAL A 129 -4.54 -4.90 -3.77
N GLY A 130 -4.91 -3.87 -4.52
CA GLY A 130 -4.10 -2.68 -4.70
C GLY A 130 -4.34 -1.68 -3.58
N PHE A 131 -3.27 -1.24 -2.92
CA PHE A 131 -3.29 -0.23 -1.86
C PHE A 131 -2.56 1.03 -2.32
N GLY A 132 -3.09 2.18 -1.97
CA GLY A 132 -2.38 3.45 -2.14
C GLY A 132 -1.23 3.62 -1.15
N ASP A 133 -1.42 3.17 0.08
CA ASP A 133 -0.40 3.09 1.12
C ASP A 133 -0.51 1.77 1.89
N PRO A 134 0.27 0.75 1.51
CA PRO A 134 0.24 -0.53 2.21
C PRO A 134 0.99 -0.53 3.55
N THR A 135 1.49 0.61 4.02
CA THR A 135 2.05 0.76 5.38
C THR A 135 1.00 1.13 6.41
N ASP A 136 -0.20 1.49 5.97
CA ASP A 136 -1.32 1.81 6.85
C ASP A 136 -1.94 0.52 7.41
N GLU A 137 -1.64 0.23 8.67
CA GLU A 137 -2.17 -0.95 9.38
C GLU A 137 -3.70 -0.92 9.51
N GLN A 138 -4.30 0.26 9.63
CA GLN A 138 -5.76 0.38 9.70
C GLN A 138 -6.39 -0.01 8.37
N ALA A 139 -5.79 0.41 7.26
CA ALA A 139 -6.23 0.00 5.94
C ALA A 139 -6.11 -1.51 5.72
N LEU A 140 -4.99 -2.09 6.11
CA LEU A 140 -4.78 -3.53 6.01
C LEU A 140 -5.79 -4.33 6.83
N ASN A 141 -6.04 -3.91 8.08
CA ASN A 141 -7.00 -4.56 8.96
C ASN A 141 -8.43 -4.45 8.45
N ALA A 142 -8.84 -3.27 8.00
CA ALA A 142 -10.18 -3.06 7.44
C ALA A 142 -10.45 -3.95 6.21
N VAL A 143 -9.46 -4.14 5.37
CA VAL A 143 -9.57 -5.06 4.22
C VAL A 143 -9.60 -6.51 4.68
N ALA A 144 -8.77 -6.87 5.67
CA ALA A 144 -8.68 -8.24 6.19
C ALA A 144 -9.96 -8.72 6.86
N GLU A 145 -10.76 -7.83 7.43
CA GLU A 145 -12.09 -8.15 7.98
C GLU A 145 -13.04 -8.71 6.92
N HIS A 146 -12.87 -8.32 5.66
CA HIS A 146 -13.70 -8.74 4.55
C HIS A 146 -13.05 -9.84 3.71
N LEU A 147 -11.73 -9.81 3.61
CA LEU A 147 -10.94 -10.68 2.75
C LEU A 147 -9.88 -11.42 3.56
N PRO A 148 -10.12 -12.68 3.95
CA PRO A 148 -9.22 -13.42 4.84
C PRO A 148 -7.89 -13.83 4.19
N ARG A 149 -7.81 -13.79 2.87
CA ARG A 149 -6.60 -14.07 2.10
C ARG A 149 -6.40 -13.02 1.04
N ILE A 150 -5.39 -12.20 1.21
CA ILE A 150 -5.03 -11.16 0.26
C ILE A 150 -3.56 -11.26 -0.14
N SER A 151 -3.27 -10.87 -1.36
CA SER A 151 -1.93 -10.50 -1.80
C SER A 151 -1.89 -8.99 -2.03
N ILE A 152 -0.91 -8.33 -1.41
CA ILE A 152 -0.80 -6.89 -1.38
C ILE A 152 -0.02 -6.39 -2.58
N ALA A 153 -0.53 -5.38 -3.24
CA ALA A 153 0.17 -4.64 -4.29
C ALA A 153 0.06 -3.13 -4.05
N VAL A 154 0.99 -2.38 -4.59
CA VAL A 154 0.94 -0.91 -4.55
C VAL A 154 0.28 -0.40 -5.82
N ALA A 155 -0.66 0.54 -5.69
CA ALA A 155 -1.33 1.18 -6.81
C ALA A 155 -1.45 2.69 -6.57
N GLU A 156 -1.67 3.44 -7.66
CA GLU A 156 -1.90 4.88 -7.57
C GLU A 156 -3.26 5.18 -6.93
N VAL A 157 -3.28 6.14 -6.01
CA VAL A 157 -4.52 6.54 -5.29
C VAL A 157 -5.59 7.02 -6.25
N SER A 158 -5.24 7.82 -7.24
CA SER A 158 -6.19 8.32 -8.24
C SER A 158 -6.80 7.19 -9.08
N GLU A 159 -6.00 6.16 -9.39
CA GLU A 159 -6.48 5.00 -10.14
C GLU A 159 -7.44 4.15 -9.30
N ILE A 160 -7.15 3.95 -8.02
CA ILE A 160 -8.05 3.26 -7.08
C ILE A 160 -9.40 3.97 -7.02
N LYS A 161 -9.40 5.29 -6.82
CA LYS A 161 -10.64 6.09 -6.77
C LYS A 161 -11.43 6.02 -8.08
N ARG A 162 -10.73 6.14 -9.21
CA ARG A 162 -11.34 6.06 -10.54
C ARG A 162 -11.94 4.69 -10.80
N ALA A 163 -11.25 3.62 -10.42
CA ALA A 163 -11.73 2.26 -10.59
C ALA A 163 -13.03 2.03 -9.79
N TRP A 164 -13.09 2.48 -8.54
CA TRP A 164 -14.33 2.42 -7.75
C TRP A 164 -15.48 3.20 -8.37
N GLN A 165 -15.21 4.36 -8.98
CA GLN A 165 -16.22 5.16 -9.66
C GLN A 165 -16.75 4.50 -10.94
N GLY A 166 -15.90 3.73 -11.62
CA GLY A 166 -16.24 3.02 -12.86
C GLY A 166 -16.97 1.69 -12.66
N LEU A 167 -17.00 1.16 -11.43
CA LEU A 167 -17.71 -0.07 -11.15
C LEU A 167 -19.23 0.14 -11.08
N PRO A 168 -20.03 -0.79 -11.65
CA PRO A 168 -21.48 -0.69 -11.58
C PRO A 168 -21.95 -0.73 -10.12
N ARG A 169 -22.71 0.27 -9.74
CA ARG A 169 -23.39 0.33 -8.44
C ARG A 169 -24.60 -0.60 -8.49
N HIS A 170 -24.68 -1.50 -7.55
CA HIS A 170 -25.87 -2.30 -7.32
C HIS A 170 -26.54 -1.88 -6.03
#